data_e027cbcc31b6a452e4f8b54a214a7e46
#
_entry.id   e027cbcc31b6a452e4f8b54a214a7e46
#
_cell.length_a   1.000
_cell.length_b   1.000
_cell.length_c   1.000
_cell.angle_alpha   90.00
_cell.angle_beta   90.00
_cell.angle_gamma   90.00
#
_symmetry.space_group_name_H-M   'P 1'
#
loop_
_entity.id
_entity.type
_entity.pdbx_description
1 polymer ?
#
loop_
_entity_poly.entity_id
_entity_poly.type
_entity_poly.pdbx_seq_one_letter_code
_entity_poly.pdbx_strand_id
1 'polypeptide(L)'
;MMMTMTTTPPTGDGCRRRRRRIERGPATRCEATGNDVDVVGKVVVLGGTGRVGSATASAIRRAMGNRGEVTLGGRSRERASEAKGRHAELADAAFVEVDVLDKQSVMRAIEGADLVVNTAGPFQRRESCAALEAAVELGVKYLDVCDDASYGARAKKLSDKAKASGTAAITCAGIYPGVSNLMALDIVESMKADFAAEEGNEGKDPEVEYVLYNYFTAGSGGVGTTILATSYLLCGEEVVCWEDGQRVVTKPASQRKVVDFGKGVGRREVFLYNLPEVASTREVLGARTVKARFGTSPGVWNGAMVAIANLVPKSLLENQDAMKALAEFSAPIVRSVDSIVGETTSIRVEVKLKDGKQAVGLYTHPRLSECVGTCTAAFALAMLRGECAPGVWYPEEKEAIRDRKALFEMAKEGTSLFLLNQAPWMVESKPVNLGFGLYWT
;
A
#
# COMPACT_ATOMS: atom_id res chain seq x y z
N MET A 1 -28.93 53.45 67.01
CA MET A 1 -30.22 53.55 66.34
C MET A 1 -30.17 52.69 65.10
N MET A 2 -30.66 51.48 65.17
CA MET A 2 -30.64 50.44 64.20
C MET A 2 -31.75 50.63 63.18
N MET A 3 -31.46 50.54 61.90
CA MET A 3 -32.49 50.40 60.89
C MET A 3 -32.17 49.19 60.06
N THR A 4 -32.90 48.12 60.21
CA THR A 4 -32.96 46.91 59.46
C THR A 4 -33.69 47.17 58.16
N MET A 5 -33.05 46.87 57.00
CA MET A 5 -33.79 46.77 55.76
C MET A 5 -33.69 45.32 55.27
N THR A 6 -34.81 44.67 55.21
CA THR A 6 -35.05 43.37 54.56
C THR A 6 -35.24 43.60 53.06
N THR A 7 -34.48 42.89 52.24
CA THR A 7 -34.71 42.76 50.77
C THR A 7 -34.86 41.32 50.45
N THR A 8 -36.05 40.97 49.97
CA THR A 8 -36.40 39.70 49.32
C THR A 8 -35.66 39.54 47.96
N PRO A 9 -35.20 38.35 47.57
CA PRO A 9 -34.62 38.10 46.24
C PRO A 9 -35.71 37.85 45.18
N PRO A 10 -35.49 38.28 43.94
CA PRO A 10 -36.41 37.99 42.85
C PRO A 10 -36.19 36.52 42.29
N THR A 11 -37.34 35.90 42.03
CA THR A 11 -37.47 34.61 41.36
C THR A 11 -36.93 34.69 39.97
N GLY A 12 -35.81 33.96 39.68
CA GLY A 12 -35.22 33.83 38.37
C GLY A 12 -35.79 32.65 37.58
N ASP A 13 -36.31 32.97 36.44
CA ASP A 13 -36.89 32.08 35.45
C ASP A 13 -35.87 31.06 34.93
N GLY A 14 -36.28 29.78 34.91
CA GLY A 14 -35.44 28.68 34.49
C GLY A 14 -35.23 28.61 32.95
N CYS A 15 -34.06 29.00 32.51
CA CYS A 15 -33.65 28.79 31.13
C CYS A 15 -33.31 27.31 30.91
N ARG A 16 -34.29 26.51 30.49
CA ARG A 16 -34.10 25.16 30.01
C ARG A 16 -33.31 25.19 28.70
N ARG A 17 -31.99 24.92 28.74
CA ARG A 17 -31.20 24.61 27.56
C ARG A 17 -31.75 23.33 26.93
N ARG A 18 -32.54 23.47 25.85
CA ARG A 18 -32.88 22.38 24.94
C ARG A 18 -31.57 21.87 24.30
N ARG A 19 -31.12 20.66 24.69
CA ARG A 19 -30.15 19.89 23.94
C ARG A 19 -30.80 19.58 22.58
N ARG A 20 -30.35 20.25 21.53
CA ARG A 20 -30.65 19.84 20.14
C ARG A 20 -30.04 18.46 19.93
N ARG A 21 -30.92 17.48 19.83
CA ARG A 21 -30.58 16.14 19.31
C ARG A 21 -30.21 16.35 17.86
N ILE A 22 -28.91 16.14 17.50
CA ILE A 22 -28.46 16.09 16.12
C ILE A 22 -29.01 14.77 15.57
N GLU A 23 -30.09 14.84 14.82
CA GLU A 23 -30.58 13.75 14.03
C GLU A 23 -29.51 13.49 12.93
N ARG A 24 -28.88 12.33 13.00
CA ARG A 24 -28.05 11.83 11.89
C ARG A 24 -29.00 11.60 10.72
N GLY A 25 -28.89 12.44 9.69
CA GLY A 25 -29.56 12.21 8.43
C GLY A 25 -29.17 10.83 7.86
N PRO A 26 -30.02 10.22 7.01
CA PRO A 26 -29.75 8.93 6.44
C PRO A 26 -28.43 9.01 5.66
N ALA A 27 -27.54 8.02 5.90
CA ALA A 27 -26.33 7.86 5.13
C ALA A 27 -26.69 7.85 3.64
N THR A 28 -26.21 8.85 2.92
CA THR A 28 -26.36 8.93 1.47
C THR A 28 -25.66 7.70 0.90
N ARG A 29 -26.48 6.76 0.42
CA ARG A 29 -26.03 5.61 -0.35
C ARG A 29 -25.41 6.20 -1.61
N CYS A 30 -24.09 6.13 -1.76
CA CYS A 30 -23.44 6.46 -3.02
C CYS A 30 -24.03 5.53 -4.08
N GLU A 31 -24.80 6.10 -4.99
CA GLU A 31 -25.23 5.42 -6.20
C GLU A 31 -23.97 5.14 -7.02
N ALA A 32 -23.71 3.85 -7.26
CA ALA A 32 -22.65 3.39 -8.13
C ALA A 32 -22.93 3.90 -9.56
N THR A 33 -22.14 4.86 -10.00
CA THR A 33 -22.16 5.35 -11.38
C THR A 33 -21.48 4.34 -12.29
N GLY A 34 -22.28 3.67 -13.09
CA GLY A 34 -22.08 3.14 -14.44
C GLY A 34 -20.77 2.39 -14.79
N ASN A 35 -20.91 1.14 -14.91
CA ASN A 35 -20.35 0.00 -15.64
C ASN A 35 -20.11 -1.17 -14.69
N ASP A 36 -21.17 -1.67 -14.06
CA ASP A 36 -21.16 -2.99 -13.40
C ASP A 36 -21.02 -4.08 -14.47
N VAL A 37 -19.81 -4.34 -14.92
CA VAL A 37 -19.48 -5.66 -15.47
C VAL A 37 -19.51 -6.59 -14.26
N ASP A 38 -20.49 -7.50 -14.26
CA ASP A 38 -20.71 -8.48 -13.20
C ASP A 38 -19.46 -9.35 -13.00
N VAL A 39 -18.58 -8.96 -12.07
CA VAL A 39 -17.38 -9.74 -11.74
C VAL A 39 -17.82 -10.92 -10.88
N VAL A 40 -17.71 -12.11 -11.45
CA VAL A 40 -17.99 -13.40 -10.79
C VAL A 40 -16.69 -14.19 -10.73
N GLY A 41 -16.43 -14.88 -9.62
CA GLY A 41 -15.27 -15.76 -9.54
C GLY A 41 -15.06 -16.35 -8.15
N LYS A 42 -14.25 -17.39 -8.12
CA LYS A 42 -13.76 -18.03 -6.89
C LYS A 42 -12.35 -17.53 -6.58
N VAL A 43 -12.21 -16.80 -5.49
CA VAL A 43 -10.94 -16.20 -5.08
C VAL A 43 -10.43 -16.87 -3.81
N VAL A 44 -9.20 -17.37 -3.84
CA VAL A 44 -8.50 -17.86 -2.65
C VAL A 44 -7.48 -16.82 -2.21
N VAL A 45 -7.61 -16.33 -0.98
CA VAL A 45 -6.68 -15.36 -0.39
C VAL A 45 -5.74 -16.09 0.56
N LEU A 46 -4.52 -16.38 0.11
CA LEU A 46 -3.44 -16.95 0.92
C LEU A 46 -2.97 -15.89 1.94
N GLY A 47 -2.86 -16.28 3.21
CA GLY A 47 -2.69 -15.33 4.31
C GLY A 47 -3.98 -14.57 4.67
N GLY A 48 -5.13 -15.00 4.17
CA GLY A 48 -6.45 -14.39 4.38
C GLY A 48 -6.90 -14.33 5.85
N THR A 49 -6.23 -15.05 6.74
CA THR A 49 -6.45 -14.97 8.20
C THR A 49 -5.70 -13.81 8.87
N GLY A 50 -4.71 -13.23 8.18
CA GLY A 50 -3.95 -12.06 8.62
C GLY A 50 -4.74 -10.75 8.46
N ARG A 51 -4.19 -9.63 8.97
CA ARG A 51 -4.85 -8.31 8.88
C ARG A 51 -4.98 -7.83 7.44
N VAL A 52 -3.87 -7.78 6.70
CA VAL A 52 -3.87 -7.40 5.28
C VAL A 52 -4.74 -8.36 4.47
N GLY A 53 -4.53 -9.67 4.64
CA GLY A 53 -5.28 -10.67 3.89
C GLY A 53 -6.78 -10.65 4.15
N SER A 54 -7.22 -10.47 5.40
CA SER A 54 -8.65 -10.35 5.70
C SER A 54 -9.25 -9.05 5.19
N ALA A 55 -8.50 -7.93 5.22
CA ALA A 55 -8.94 -6.67 4.62
C ALA A 55 -9.05 -6.80 3.09
N THR A 56 -8.09 -7.48 2.44
CA THR A 56 -8.13 -7.79 1.00
C THR A 56 -9.34 -8.67 0.66
N ALA A 57 -9.53 -9.75 1.40
CA ALA A 57 -10.66 -10.67 1.21
C ALA A 57 -12.01 -9.95 1.38
N SER A 58 -12.14 -9.08 2.41
CA SER A 58 -13.32 -8.26 2.66
C SER A 58 -13.59 -7.28 1.52
N ALA A 59 -12.55 -6.58 1.04
CA ALA A 59 -12.68 -5.63 -0.07
C ALA A 59 -13.09 -6.34 -1.38
N ILE A 60 -12.51 -7.50 -1.69
CA ILE A 60 -12.91 -8.33 -2.85
C ILE A 60 -14.36 -8.79 -2.69
N ARG A 61 -14.73 -9.33 -1.52
CA ARG A 61 -16.11 -9.82 -1.27
C ARG A 61 -17.11 -8.69 -1.40
N ARG A 62 -16.83 -7.51 -0.85
CA ARG A 62 -17.69 -6.33 -0.96
C ARG A 62 -17.91 -5.92 -2.42
N ALA A 63 -16.85 -5.89 -3.21
CA ALA A 63 -16.91 -5.48 -4.60
C ALA A 63 -17.60 -6.50 -5.51
N MET A 64 -17.44 -7.82 -5.26
CA MET A 64 -18.17 -8.88 -5.98
C MET A 64 -19.62 -9.05 -5.50
N GLY A 65 -19.95 -8.57 -4.30
CA GLY A 65 -21.25 -8.78 -3.68
C GLY A 65 -21.56 -10.27 -3.47
N ASN A 66 -22.82 -10.69 -3.68
CA ASN A 66 -23.23 -12.09 -3.49
C ASN A 66 -22.87 -13.01 -4.67
N ARG A 67 -22.20 -12.52 -5.68
CA ARG A 67 -21.93 -13.25 -6.94
C ARG A 67 -20.58 -13.95 -6.96
N GLY A 68 -19.70 -13.66 -6.02
CA GLY A 68 -18.37 -14.26 -5.96
C GLY A 68 -18.14 -15.05 -4.66
N GLU A 69 -17.24 -16.02 -4.71
CA GLU A 69 -16.81 -16.81 -3.56
C GLU A 69 -15.42 -16.36 -3.10
N VAL A 70 -15.25 -16.14 -1.81
CA VAL A 70 -13.95 -15.84 -1.22
C VAL A 70 -13.61 -16.89 -0.17
N THR A 71 -12.44 -17.53 -0.32
CA THR A 71 -11.90 -18.52 0.62
C THR A 71 -10.67 -17.93 1.32
N LEU A 72 -10.65 -18.02 2.65
CA LEU A 72 -9.52 -17.61 3.47
C LEU A 72 -8.52 -18.78 3.58
N GLY A 73 -7.34 -18.62 3.01
CA GLY A 73 -6.24 -19.58 3.15
C GLY A 73 -5.31 -19.21 4.30
N GLY A 74 -4.96 -20.17 5.14
CA GLY A 74 -4.06 -19.96 6.27
C GLY A 74 -3.80 -21.21 7.09
N ARG A 75 -2.94 -21.12 8.12
CA ARG A 75 -2.51 -22.27 8.95
C ARG A 75 -3.38 -22.53 10.19
N SER A 76 -4.31 -21.63 10.53
CA SER A 76 -5.10 -21.75 11.76
C SER A 76 -6.55 -21.38 11.52
N ARG A 77 -7.46 -22.28 11.89
CA ARG A 77 -8.91 -22.09 11.83
C ARG A 77 -9.38 -21.04 12.85
N GLU A 78 -8.72 -20.95 13.99
CA GLU A 78 -9.01 -19.95 15.04
C GLU A 78 -8.77 -18.54 14.49
N ARG A 79 -7.62 -18.31 13.82
CA ARG A 79 -7.33 -17.03 13.17
C ARG A 79 -8.29 -16.72 12.03
N ALA A 80 -8.83 -17.73 11.35
CA ALA A 80 -9.88 -17.52 10.36
C ALA A 80 -11.17 -17.03 11.02
N SER A 81 -11.56 -17.58 12.16
CA SER A 81 -12.71 -17.10 12.96
C SER A 81 -12.51 -15.64 13.42
N GLU A 82 -11.30 -15.29 13.89
CA GLU A 82 -10.97 -13.91 14.25
C GLU A 82 -11.07 -12.96 13.04
N ALA A 83 -10.59 -13.39 11.85
CA ALA A 83 -10.68 -12.61 10.61
C ALA A 83 -12.13 -12.35 10.22
N LYS A 84 -13.00 -13.35 10.30
CA LYS A 84 -14.45 -13.24 10.08
C LYS A 84 -15.11 -12.29 11.09
N GLY A 85 -14.67 -12.33 12.35
CA GLY A 85 -15.16 -11.40 13.39
C GLY A 85 -14.76 -9.95 13.15
N ARG A 86 -13.65 -9.69 12.44
CA ARG A 86 -13.22 -8.33 12.07
C ARG A 86 -13.99 -7.72 10.89
N HIS A 87 -14.49 -8.54 9.98
CA HIS A 87 -15.10 -8.11 8.72
C HIS A 87 -16.42 -8.85 8.50
N ALA A 88 -17.54 -8.13 8.58
CA ALA A 88 -18.87 -8.71 8.44
C ALA A 88 -19.09 -9.39 7.08
N GLU A 89 -18.44 -8.88 6.02
CA GLU A 89 -18.51 -9.42 4.67
C GLU A 89 -17.89 -10.83 4.55
N LEU A 90 -17.10 -11.25 5.55
CA LEU A 90 -16.44 -12.55 5.58
C LEU A 90 -17.14 -13.57 6.46
N ALA A 91 -18.31 -13.27 7.02
CA ALA A 91 -19.00 -14.13 7.99
C ALA A 91 -19.23 -15.56 7.44
N ASP A 92 -19.59 -15.68 6.16
CA ASP A 92 -19.85 -16.92 5.42
C ASP A 92 -18.65 -17.43 4.60
N ALA A 93 -17.51 -16.70 4.59
CA ALA A 93 -16.34 -17.08 3.79
C ALA A 93 -15.83 -18.49 4.19
N ALA A 94 -15.48 -19.30 3.21
CA ALA A 94 -14.85 -20.58 3.45
C ALA A 94 -13.43 -20.43 4.02
N PHE A 95 -12.91 -21.48 4.64
CA PHE A 95 -11.53 -21.57 5.12
C PHE A 95 -10.87 -22.82 4.56
N VAL A 96 -9.65 -22.67 4.05
CA VAL A 96 -8.78 -23.77 3.66
C VAL A 96 -7.46 -23.69 4.43
N GLU A 97 -7.05 -24.84 5.01
CA GLU A 97 -5.74 -24.92 5.63
C GLU A 97 -4.66 -25.03 4.55
N VAL A 98 -3.65 -24.16 4.63
CA VAL A 98 -2.58 -24.12 3.62
C VAL A 98 -1.28 -23.61 4.22
N ASP A 99 -0.19 -24.31 3.87
CA ASP A 99 1.17 -23.80 4.01
C ASP A 99 1.62 -23.21 2.67
N VAL A 100 1.85 -21.91 2.64
CA VAL A 100 2.24 -21.18 1.44
C VAL A 100 3.68 -21.43 0.97
N LEU A 101 4.48 -22.11 1.79
CA LEU A 101 5.83 -22.53 1.46
C LEU A 101 5.86 -23.94 0.83
N ASP A 102 4.79 -24.72 1.00
CA ASP A 102 4.62 -26.02 0.35
C ASP A 102 3.76 -25.89 -0.91
N LYS A 103 4.38 -26.03 -2.07
CA LYS A 103 3.72 -25.96 -3.37
C LYS A 103 2.53 -26.93 -3.47
N GLN A 104 2.66 -28.16 -2.96
CA GLN A 104 1.58 -29.15 -3.02
C GLN A 104 0.41 -28.78 -2.11
N SER A 105 0.70 -28.17 -0.95
CA SER A 105 -0.34 -27.60 -0.08
C SER A 105 -1.09 -26.47 -0.78
N VAL A 106 -0.36 -25.59 -1.47
CA VAL A 106 -0.97 -24.50 -2.24
C VAL A 106 -1.81 -25.05 -3.39
N MET A 107 -1.29 -26.01 -4.16
CA MET A 107 -2.03 -26.60 -5.30
C MET A 107 -3.39 -27.14 -4.85
N ARG A 108 -3.43 -27.91 -3.75
CA ARG A 108 -4.70 -28.42 -3.18
C ARG A 108 -5.65 -27.28 -2.75
N ALA A 109 -5.09 -26.21 -2.21
CA ALA A 109 -5.89 -25.09 -1.69
C ALA A 109 -6.52 -24.21 -2.77
N ILE A 110 -5.88 -24.11 -3.95
CA ILE A 110 -6.31 -23.22 -5.06
C ILE A 110 -6.96 -23.98 -6.22
N GLU A 111 -7.12 -25.30 -6.12
CA GLU A 111 -7.75 -26.11 -7.15
C GLU A 111 -9.17 -25.61 -7.43
N GLY A 112 -9.46 -25.34 -8.71
CA GLY A 112 -10.75 -24.80 -9.16
C GLY A 112 -11.01 -23.33 -8.79
N ALA A 113 -10.02 -22.58 -8.32
CA ALA A 113 -10.11 -21.15 -8.16
C ALA A 113 -9.89 -20.42 -9.49
N ASP A 114 -10.53 -19.25 -9.67
CA ASP A 114 -10.30 -18.36 -10.81
C ASP A 114 -9.10 -17.43 -10.57
N LEU A 115 -8.87 -17.09 -9.29
CA LEU A 115 -7.78 -16.21 -8.87
C LEU A 115 -7.26 -16.61 -7.48
N VAL A 116 -5.95 -16.66 -7.34
CA VAL A 116 -5.28 -16.71 -6.03
C VAL A 116 -4.59 -15.37 -5.73
N VAL A 117 -4.86 -14.83 -4.53
CA VAL A 117 -4.24 -13.60 -4.03
C VAL A 117 -3.32 -13.96 -2.85
N ASN A 118 -2.03 -13.79 -3.02
CA ASN A 118 -1.04 -14.13 -2.00
C ASN A 118 -0.65 -12.90 -1.16
N THR A 119 -1.20 -12.84 0.05
CA THR A 119 -0.90 -11.82 1.07
C THR A 119 -0.08 -12.37 2.23
N ALA A 120 0.45 -13.58 2.10
CA ALA A 120 1.17 -14.28 3.17
C ALA A 120 2.65 -13.87 3.21
N GLY A 121 2.94 -12.72 3.80
CA GLY A 121 4.33 -12.28 4.09
C GLY A 121 4.96 -12.99 5.32
N PRO A 122 6.23 -12.69 5.64
CA PRO A 122 7.16 -11.89 4.84
C PRO A 122 7.59 -12.61 3.56
N PHE A 123 7.86 -11.83 2.50
CA PHE A 123 8.38 -12.35 1.23
C PHE A 123 9.90 -12.40 1.20
N GLN A 124 10.54 -11.59 2.03
CA GLN A 124 12.00 -11.52 2.17
C GLN A 124 12.61 -12.89 2.49
N ARG A 125 13.74 -13.17 1.85
CA ARG A 125 14.52 -14.40 2.06
C ARG A 125 13.81 -15.70 1.65
N ARG A 126 12.69 -15.64 0.90
CA ARG A 126 12.12 -16.86 0.32
C ARG A 126 12.96 -17.32 -0.86
N GLU A 127 13.24 -18.60 -0.94
CA GLU A 127 14.04 -19.18 -2.03
C GLU A 127 13.22 -19.48 -3.27
N SER A 128 11.91 -19.73 -3.12
CA SER A 128 10.99 -20.08 -4.21
C SER A 128 9.74 -19.21 -4.20
N CYS A 129 9.04 -19.20 -5.34
CA CYS A 129 7.73 -18.59 -5.52
C CYS A 129 6.63 -19.66 -5.51
N ALA A 130 6.62 -20.56 -4.51
CA ALA A 130 5.79 -21.76 -4.48
C ALA A 130 4.31 -21.51 -4.82
N ALA A 131 3.73 -20.40 -4.33
CA ALA A 131 2.34 -20.05 -4.62
C ALA A 131 2.13 -19.66 -6.10
N LEU A 132 3.04 -18.90 -6.70
CA LEU A 132 3.00 -18.57 -8.12
C LEU A 132 3.27 -19.81 -8.99
N GLU A 133 4.22 -20.63 -8.61
CA GLU A 133 4.52 -21.89 -9.31
C GLU A 133 3.32 -22.83 -9.34
N ALA A 134 2.60 -22.95 -8.21
CA ALA A 134 1.36 -23.72 -8.12
C ALA A 134 0.26 -23.14 -9.03
N ALA A 135 0.10 -21.83 -9.02
CA ALA A 135 -0.89 -21.15 -9.85
C ALA A 135 -0.61 -21.33 -11.35
N VAL A 136 0.66 -21.21 -11.77
CA VAL A 136 1.08 -21.43 -13.17
C VAL A 136 0.85 -22.89 -13.61
N GLU A 137 1.07 -23.87 -12.74
CA GLU A 137 0.85 -25.28 -13.05
C GLU A 137 -0.63 -25.62 -13.21
N LEU A 138 -1.51 -24.96 -12.44
CA LEU A 138 -2.96 -25.18 -12.51
C LEU A 138 -3.68 -24.26 -13.48
N GLY A 139 -3.00 -23.29 -14.09
CA GLY A 139 -3.63 -22.29 -14.96
C GLY A 139 -4.48 -21.26 -14.20
N VAL A 140 -4.30 -21.12 -12.89
CA VAL A 140 -5.04 -20.19 -12.03
C VAL A 140 -4.39 -18.80 -12.09
N LYS A 141 -5.17 -17.73 -12.24
CA LYS A 141 -4.66 -16.35 -12.17
C LYS A 141 -4.00 -16.09 -10.80
N TYR A 142 -2.93 -15.30 -10.80
CA TYR A 142 -2.14 -15.04 -9.59
C TYR A 142 -1.90 -13.57 -9.35
N LEU A 143 -2.03 -13.16 -8.09
CA LEU A 143 -1.72 -11.82 -7.61
C LEU A 143 -0.96 -11.91 -6.28
N ASP A 144 0.09 -11.10 -6.07
CA ASP A 144 0.71 -10.96 -4.76
C ASP A 144 0.99 -9.51 -4.36
N VAL A 145 1.14 -9.30 -3.06
CA VAL A 145 1.50 -8.02 -2.44
C VAL A 145 2.98 -8.01 -2.00
N CYS A 146 3.84 -8.63 -2.79
CA CYS A 146 5.25 -8.77 -2.47
C CYS A 146 5.95 -7.41 -2.37
N ASP A 147 6.70 -7.23 -1.28
CA ASP A 147 7.53 -6.06 -0.98
C ASP A 147 9.04 -6.38 -0.98
N ASP A 148 9.43 -7.49 -1.61
CA ASP A 148 10.81 -7.95 -1.77
C ASP A 148 11.26 -7.93 -3.25
N ALA A 149 12.26 -7.11 -3.55
CA ALA A 149 12.77 -6.96 -4.93
C ALA A 149 13.33 -8.27 -5.50
N SER A 150 13.96 -9.09 -4.65
CA SER A 150 14.54 -10.37 -5.07
C SER A 150 13.47 -11.42 -5.36
N TYR A 151 12.39 -11.44 -4.58
CA TYR A 151 11.23 -12.31 -4.86
C TYR A 151 10.54 -11.89 -6.16
N GLY A 152 10.26 -10.60 -6.35
CA GLY A 152 9.66 -10.07 -7.59
C GLY A 152 10.49 -10.45 -8.83
N ALA A 153 11.82 -10.29 -8.77
CA ALA A 153 12.72 -10.68 -9.85
C ALA A 153 12.70 -12.22 -10.12
N ARG A 154 12.53 -13.05 -9.09
CA ARG A 154 12.33 -14.51 -9.26
C ARG A 154 10.98 -14.83 -9.88
N ALA A 155 9.92 -14.15 -9.44
CA ALA A 155 8.58 -14.30 -10.01
C ALA A 155 8.58 -14.00 -11.51
N LYS A 156 9.24 -12.94 -11.96
CA LYS A 156 9.38 -12.58 -13.39
C LYS A 156 10.00 -13.69 -14.23
N LYS A 157 10.92 -14.49 -13.69
CA LYS A 157 11.53 -15.64 -14.41
C LYS A 157 10.53 -16.74 -14.76
N LEU A 158 9.35 -16.75 -14.14
CA LEU A 158 8.27 -17.68 -14.46
C LEU A 158 7.37 -17.20 -15.60
N SER A 159 7.62 -15.99 -16.16
CA SER A 159 6.75 -15.37 -17.16
C SER A 159 6.52 -16.24 -18.40
N ASP A 160 7.56 -16.87 -18.94
CA ASP A 160 7.41 -17.72 -20.12
C ASP A 160 6.61 -18.99 -19.83
N LYS A 161 6.76 -19.56 -18.63
CA LYS A 161 5.92 -20.70 -18.20
C LYS A 161 4.47 -20.27 -18.02
N ALA A 162 4.23 -19.09 -17.44
CA ALA A 162 2.90 -18.52 -17.27
C ALA A 162 2.23 -18.20 -18.63
N LYS A 163 2.99 -17.69 -19.61
CA LYS A 163 2.49 -17.51 -20.99
C LYS A 163 2.11 -18.85 -21.62
N ALA A 164 2.95 -19.87 -21.47
CA ALA A 164 2.70 -21.20 -22.04
C ALA A 164 1.46 -21.88 -21.43
N SER A 165 1.18 -21.69 -20.13
CA SER A 165 -0.01 -22.21 -19.46
C SER A 165 -1.27 -21.31 -19.60
N GLY A 166 -1.13 -20.14 -20.22
CA GLY A 166 -2.22 -19.14 -20.29
C GLY A 166 -2.50 -18.43 -18.97
N THR A 167 -1.62 -18.55 -17.98
CA THR A 167 -1.80 -17.95 -16.64
C THR A 167 -1.44 -16.47 -16.68
N ALA A 168 -2.38 -15.61 -16.26
CA ALA A 168 -2.13 -14.20 -16.00
C ALA A 168 -1.68 -14.02 -14.54
N ALA A 169 -0.55 -13.33 -14.33
CA ALA A 169 -0.01 -13.10 -13.00
C ALA A 169 0.54 -11.68 -12.84
N ILE A 170 0.29 -11.05 -11.69
CA ILE A 170 0.89 -9.77 -11.30
C ILE A 170 1.61 -9.97 -9.97
N THR A 171 2.88 -9.62 -9.92
CA THR A 171 3.66 -9.60 -8.67
C THR A 171 3.85 -8.17 -8.19
N CYS A 172 4.05 -7.98 -6.90
CA CYS A 172 4.27 -6.65 -6.31
C CYS A 172 3.08 -5.69 -6.49
N ALA A 173 1.84 -6.15 -6.30
CA ALA A 173 0.62 -5.41 -6.61
C ALA A 173 -0.25 -5.13 -5.37
N GLY A 174 0.28 -4.36 -4.44
CA GLY A 174 -0.41 -3.82 -3.28
C GLY A 174 -0.64 -2.31 -3.42
N ILE A 175 -0.31 -1.57 -2.36
CA ILE A 175 -0.32 -0.12 -2.35
C ILE A 175 1.05 0.44 -2.78
N TYR A 176 2.12 -0.02 -2.14
CA TYR A 176 3.53 0.25 -2.45
C TYR A 176 4.37 -0.99 -2.08
N PRO A 177 4.81 -1.76 -3.10
CA PRO A 177 4.58 -1.61 -4.55
C PRO A 177 3.13 -1.88 -4.96
N GLY A 178 2.77 -1.38 -6.15
CA GLY A 178 1.49 -1.60 -6.80
C GLY A 178 0.86 -0.29 -7.30
N VAL A 179 -0.03 0.31 -6.52
CA VAL A 179 -0.66 1.59 -6.87
C VAL A 179 0.38 2.69 -7.05
N SER A 180 1.45 2.73 -6.24
CA SER A 180 2.57 3.66 -6.41
C SER A 180 3.23 3.58 -7.79
N ASN A 181 3.41 2.36 -8.31
CA ASN A 181 3.97 2.12 -9.65
C ASN A 181 3.04 2.64 -10.74
N LEU A 182 1.72 2.37 -10.61
CA LEU A 182 0.72 2.89 -11.55
C LEU A 182 0.64 4.42 -11.49
N MET A 183 0.79 5.04 -10.32
CA MET A 183 0.87 6.49 -10.19
C MET A 183 2.07 7.06 -10.96
N ALA A 184 3.25 6.41 -10.85
CA ALA A 184 4.44 6.82 -11.60
C ALA A 184 4.23 6.69 -13.11
N LEU A 185 3.67 5.58 -13.56
CA LEU A 185 3.35 5.35 -14.97
C LEU A 185 2.38 6.39 -15.51
N ASP A 186 1.28 6.65 -14.81
CA ASP A 186 0.26 7.63 -15.22
C ASP A 186 0.84 9.04 -15.33
N ILE A 187 1.68 9.44 -14.37
CA ILE A 187 2.36 10.73 -14.39
C ILE A 187 3.31 10.82 -15.59
N VAL A 188 4.14 9.78 -15.82
CA VAL A 188 5.09 9.75 -16.93
C VAL A 188 4.35 9.83 -18.27
N GLU A 189 3.30 9.04 -18.47
CA GLU A 189 2.52 9.04 -19.71
C GLU A 189 1.82 10.39 -19.94
N SER A 190 1.21 10.98 -18.91
CA SER A 190 0.58 12.30 -19.00
C SER A 190 1.60 13.37 -19.38
N MET A 191 2.76 13.40 -18.70
CA MET A 191 3.82 14.38 -18.99
C MET A 191 4.41 14.22 -20.39
N LYS A 192 4.56 12.97 -20.88
CA LYS A 192 5.01 12.68 -22.24
C LYS A 192 3.98 13.09 -23.29
N ALA A 193 2.69 12.89 -23.02
CA ALA A 193 1.60 13.34 -23.87
C ALA A 193 1.57 14.86 -23.97
N ASP A 194 1.69 15.58 -22.85
CA ASP A 194 1.75 17.04 -22.81
C ASP A 194 2.98 17.57 -23.57
N PHE A 195 4.13 16.91 -23.45
CA PHE A 195 5.34 17.25 -24.19
C PHE A 195 5.16 17.08 -25.70
N ALA A 196 4.55 15.97 -26.13
CA ALA A 196 4.31 15.69 -27.55
C ALA A 196 3.29 16.64 -28.19
N ALA A 197 2.40 17.23 -27.38
CA ALA A 197 1.41 18.21 -27.84
C ALA A 197 1.99 19.63 -28.05
N GLU A 198 3.21 19.90 -27.58
CA GLU A 198 3.88 21.20 -27.78
C GLU A 198 4.47 21.26 -29.17
N GLU A 199 4.36 22.46 -29.81
CA GLU A 199 4.87 22.72 -31.16
C GLU A 199 6.37 22.40 -31.28
N GLY A 200 6.75 21.60 -32.27
CA GLY A 200 8.14 21.21 -32.54
C GLY A 200 8.59 19.98 -31.75
N ASN A 201 7.72 19.31 -30.98
CA ASN A 201 8.02 18.10 -30.23
C ASN A 201 7.36 16.84 -30.82
N GLU A 202 6.72 16.94 -31.99
CA GLU A 202 6.02 15.83 -32.65
C GLU A 202 6.98 14.64 -32.86
N GLY A 203 6.57 13.47 -32.41
CA GLY A 203 7.33 12.22 -32.55
C GLY A 203 8.57 12.11 -31.65
N LYS A 204 8.83 13.08 -30.76
CA LYS A 204 9.88 12.99 -29.74
C LYS A 204 9.35 12.33 -28.47
N ASP A 205 10.16 11.46 -27.88
CA ASP A 205 9.89 10.83 -26.58
C ASP A 205 10.91 11.34 -25.55
N PRO A 206 10.50 12.21 -24.61
CA PRO A 206 11.42 12.79 -23.64
C PRO A 206 11.89 11.73 -22.65
N GLU A 207 13.20 11.73 -22.35
CA GLU A 207 13.80 10.85 -21.37
C GLU A 207 13.28 11.17 -19.97
N VAL A 208 12.96 10.13 -19.18
CA VAL A 208 12.60 10.27 -17.76
C VAL A 208 13.88 10.45 -16.95
N GLU A 209 14.09 11.66 -16.42
CA GLU A 209 15.27 11.99 -15.63
C GLU A 209 15.23 11.29 -14.29
N TYR A 210 14.11 11.40 -13.55
CA TYR A 210 13.94 10.68 -12.32
C TYR A 210 12.49 10.27 -12.01
N VAL A 211 12.37 9.18 -11.25
CA VAL A 211 11.18 8.78 -10.50
C VAL A 211 11.59 8.56 -9.05
N LEU A 212 10.99 9.30 -8.12
CA LEU A 212 11.28 9.20 -6.69
C LEU A 212 10.03 8.78 -5.94
N TYR A 213 10.10 7.66 -5.25
CA TYR A 213 9.06 7.16 -4.37
C TYR A 213 9.36 7.56 -2.94
N ASN A 214 8.40 8.15 -2.27
CA ASN A 214 8.51 8.49 -0.85
C ASN A 214 7.25 7.99 -0.15
N TYR A 215 7.43 7.22 0.92
CA TYR A 215 6.37 6.59 1.70
C TYR A 215 6.44 7.04 3.15
N PHE A 216 5.30 7.23 3.75
CA PHE A 216 5.19 7.58 5.15
C PHE A 216 4.04 6.82 5.80
N THR A 217 4.28 6.29 7.00
CA THR A 217 3.24 5.63 7.81
C THR A 217 3.31 6.12 9.24
N ALA A 218 2.22 6.64 9.75
CA ALA A 218 2.02 6.90 11.18
C ALA A 218 1.18 5.78 11.76
N GLY A 219 1.59 5.25 12.89
CA GLY A 219 0.93 4.10 13.52
C GLY A 219 1.04 2.83 12.68
N SER A 220 0.88 1.70 13.32
CA SER A 220 0.99 0.41 12.66
C SER A 220 -0.37 -0.16 12.20
N GLY A 221 -1.47 0.50 12.48
CA GLY A 221 -2.80 0.01 12.19
C GLY A 221 -3.15 -1.28 12.93
N GLY A 222 -2.55 -1.46 14.11
CA GLY A 222 -2.58 -2.74 14.81
C GLY A 222 -1.85 -3.83 14.03
N VAL A 223 -0.79 -3.46 13.33
CA VAL A 223 0.05 -4.32 12.50
C VAL A 223 0.42 -5.60 13.24
N GLY A 224 0.28 -6.69 12.52
CA GLY A 224 0.80 -7.97 12.97
C GLY A 224 2.33 -7.95 13.02
N THR A 225 2.89 -8.87 13.81
CA THR A 225 4.34 -9.08 13.92
C THR A 225 5.04 -9.26 12.56
N THR A 226 4.31 -9.69 11.53
CA THR A 226 4.84 -9.87 10.17
C THR A 226 5.36 -8.57 9.55
N ILE A 227 4.62 -7.46 9.63
CA ILE A 227 5.07 -6.17 9.04
C ILE A 227 6.27 -5.61 9.84
N LEU A 228 6.28 -5.77 11.17
CA LEU A 228 7.43 -5.40 11.97
C LEU A 228 8.67 -6.23 11.58
N ALA A 229 8.51 -7.55 11.42
CA ALA A 229 9.59 -8.42 10.97
C ALA A 229 10.12 -8.02 9.58
N THR A 230 9.24 -7.72 8.61
CA THR A 230 9.61 -7.18 7.30
C THR A 230 10.45 -5.89 7.45
N SER A 231 10.00 -4.95 8.30
CA SER A 231 10.73 -3.70 8.52
C SER A 231 12.14 -3.93 9.06
N TYR A 232 12.31 -4.91 9.96
CA TYR A 232 13.63 -5.26 10.49
C TYR A 232 14.50 -5.99 9.47
N LEU A 233 13.93 -6.88 8.66
CA LEU A 233 14.63 -7.55 7.56
C LEU A 233 15.17 -6.55 6.54
N LEU A 234 14.40 -5.50 6.21
CA LEU A 234 14.85 -4.42 5.33
C LEU A 234 16.10 -3.68 5.86
N CYS A 235 16.32 -3.65 7.18
CA CYS A 235 17.55 -3.09 7.76
C CYS A 235 18.79 -3.92 7.46
N GLY A 236 18.64 -5.21 7.09
CA GLY A 236 19.72 -6.11 6.71
C GLY A 236 20.02 -6.14 5.21
N GLU A 237 19.23 -5.42 4.39
CA GLU A 237 19.37 -5.44 2.93
C GLU A 237 20.19 -4.28 2.40
N GLU A 238 21.09 -4.55 1.46
CA GLU A 238 21.72 -3.50 0.69
C GLU A 238 20.69 -2.82 -0.22
N VAL A 239 20.67 -1.50 -0.18
CA VAL A 239 19.74 -0.72 -1.01
C VAL A 239 20.32 -0.58 -2.40
N VAL A 240 19.60 -1.09 -3.39
CA VAL A 240 19.86 -0.85 -4.80
C VAL A 240 19.05 0.35 -5.25
N CYS A 241 19.70 1.36 -5.82
CA CYS A 241 19.05 2.48 -6.48
C CYS A 241 19.78 2.82 -7.78
N TRP A 242 19.19 3.69 -8.58
CA TRP A 242 19.77 4.19 -9.81
C TRP A 242 19.98 5.69 -9.68
N GLU A 243 21.18 6.15 -10.08
CA GLU A 243 21.55 7.58 -10.11
C GLU A 243 22.21 7.86 -11.46
N ASP A 244 21.64 8.77 -12.24
CA ASP A 244 22.12 9.17 -13.56
C ASP A 244 22.40 7.99 -14.51
N GLY A 245 21.56 6.95 -14.46
CA GLY A 245 21.70 5.74 -15.26
C GLY A 245 22.66 4.71 -14.69
N GLN A 246 23.34 5.00 -13.58
CA GLN A 246 24.27 4.08 -12.92
C GLN A 246 23.59 3.34 -11.76
N ARG A 247 23.85 2.04 -11.64
CA ARG A 247 23.39 1.25 -10.49
C ARG A 247 24.27 1.57 -9.29
N VAL A 248 23.65 2.07 -8.23
CA VAL A 248 24.31 2.42 -6.96
C VAL A 248 23.83 1.47 -5.87
N VAL A 249 24.78 0.98 -5.07
CA VAL A 249 24.48 0.16 -3.89
C VAL A 249 24.89 0.95 -2.65
N THR A 250 23.98 1.06 -1.69
CA THR A 250 24.20 1.82 -0.45
C THR A 250 23.57 1.11 0.75
N LYS A 251 23.78 1.68 1.95
CA LYS A 251 23.23 1.12 3.19
C LYS A 251 21.73 1.42 3.33
N PRO A 252 20.97 0.54 3.97
CA PRO A 252 19.59 0.81 4.37
C PRO A 252 19.53 1.91 5.43
N ALA A 253 18.33 2.49 5.61
CA ALA A 253 18.09 3.58 6.55
C ALA A 253 19.06 4.76 6.40
N SER A 254 19.51 5.04 5.17
CA SER A 254 20.49 6.08 4.82
C SER A 254 19.86 7.22 4.01
N GLN A 255 20.65 8.20 3.61
CA GLN A 255 20.24 9.33 2.76
C GLN A 255 18.91 9.98 3.20
N ARG A 256 18.84 10.37 4.49
CA ARG A 256 17.71 11.09 5.08
C ARG A 256 17.29 12.26 4.21
N LYS A 257 15.98 12.37 3.94
CA LYS A 257 15.35 13.50 3.23
C LYS A 257 14.11 13.92 4.01
N VAL A 258 13.82 15.22 4.05
CA VAL A 258 12.51 15.73 4.50
C VAL A 258 11.64 15.91 3.27
N VAL A 259 10.46 15.30 3.28
CA VAL A 259 9.52 15.26 2.17
C VAL A 259 8.16 15.78 2.65
N ASP A 260 7.53 16.62 1.84
CA ASP A 260 6.18 17.13 2.13
C ASP A 260 5.14 16.22 1.49
N PHE A 261 4.29 15.61 2.30
CA PHE A 261 3.20 14.73 1.87
C PHE A 261 1.86 15.47 1.71
N GLY A 262 1.90 16.80 1.67
CA GLY A 262 0.71 17.61 1.47
C GLY A 262 -0.16 17.77 2.71
N LYS A 263 -1.34 18.36 2.49
CA LYS A 263 -2.27 18.71 3.58
C LYS A 263 -2.70 17.45 4.36
N GLY A 264 -2.62 17.54 5.68
CA GLY A 264 -3.02 16.48 6.62
C GLY A 264 -1.86 15.63 7.12
N VAL A 265 -0.79 15.50 6.34
CA VAL A 265 0.43 14.77 6.74
C VAL A 265 1.59 15.73 6.96
N GLY A 266 1.82 16.68 6.02
CA GLY A 266 2.89 17.66 6.09
C GLY A 266 4.28 17.06 5.88
N ARG A 267 5.31 17.75 6.38
CA ARG A 267 6.72 17.37 6.19
C ARG A 267 7.12 16.24 7.11
N ARG A 268 7.72 15.19 6.52
CA ARG A 268 8.18 13.98 7.23
C ARG A 268 9.58 13.56 6.78
N GLU A 269 10.33 12.98 7.70
CA GLU A 269 11.62 12.39 7.42
C GLU A 269 11.44 10.99 6.81
N VAL A 270 12.17 10.76 5.72
CA VAL A 270 12.21 9.47 5.02
C VAL A 270 13.65 9.08 4.72
N PHE A 271 13.90 7.78 4.62
CA PHE A 271 15.21 7.16 4.45
C PHE A 271 15.17 6.14 3.31
N LEU A 272 16.30 5.88 2.68
CA LEU A 272 16.39 4.85 1.63
C LEU A 272 16.24 3.45 2.20
N TYR A 273 15.44 2.64 1.49
CA TYR A 273 15.31 1.21 1.68
C TYR A 273 15.27 0.48 0.34
N ASN A 274 15.58 -0.83 0.36
CA ASN A 274 15.54 -1.68 -0.83
C ASN A 274 14.11 -2.09 -1.15
N LEU A 275 13.45 -1.35 -2.04
CA LEU A 275 12.04 -1.57 -2.39
C LEU A 275 11.91 -1.96 -3.87
N PRO A 276 10.97 -2.84 -4.22
CA PRO A 276 10.83 -3.43 -5.56
C PRO A 276 10.61 -2.40 -6.67
N GLU A 277 9.95 -1.28 -6.36
CA GLU A 277 9.63 -0.21 -7.33
C GLU A 277 10.85 0.34 -8.03
N VAL A 278 12.01 0.31 -7.36
CA VAL A 278 13.26 0.84 -7.94
C VAL A 278 13.68 0.01 -9.15
N ALA A 279 13.62 -1.31 -9.03
CA ALA A 279 14.02 -2.20 -10.11
C ALA A 279 13.02 -2.20 -11.25
N SER A 280 11.73 -2.35 -10.94
CA SER A 280 10.66 -2.42 -11.94
C SER A 280 10.50 -1.11 -12.72
N THR A 281 10.53 0.03 -12.03
CA THR A 281 10.47 1.36 -12.68
C THR A 281 11.67 1.61 -13.58
N ARG A 282 12.88 1.20 -13.18
CA ARG A 282 14.05 1.27 -14.06
C ARG A 282 13.89 0.44 -15.30
N GLU A 283 13.37 -0.77 -15.16
CA GLU A 283 13.15 -1.72 -16.26
C GLU A 283 12.06 -1.23 -17.22
N VAL A 284 10.90 -0.78 -16.67
CA VAL A 284 9.70 -0.49 -17.46
C VAL A 284 9.69 0.96 -17.97
N LEU A 285 10.00 1.94 -17.13
CA LEU A 285 9.92 3.37 -17.48
C LEU A 285 11.26 3.95 -17.98
N GLY A 286 12.36 3.21 -17.83
CA GLY A 286 13.68 3.64 -18.29
C GLY A 286 14.25 4.84 -17.53
N ALA A 287 13.68 5.22 -16.38
CA ALA A 287 14.10 6.39 -15.62
C ALA A 287 15.57 6.33 -15.22
N ARG A 288 16.33 7.43 -15.42
CA ARG A 288 17.77 7.47 -15.14
C ARG A 288 18.07 7.39 -13.65
N THR A 289 17.28 8.08 -12.84
CA THR A 289 17.40 8.04 -11.37
C THR A 289 16.11 7.48 -10.79
N VAL A 290 16.23 6.41 -10.00
CA VAL A 290 15.10 5.81 -9.29
C VAL A 290 15.51 5.53 -7.86
N LYS A 291 14.76 6.07 -6.92
CA LYS A 291 14.96 5.88 -5.47
C LYS A 291 13.64 5.69 -4.76
N ALA A 292 13.63 4.83 -3.76
CA ALA A 292 12.49 4.65 -2.88
C ALA A 292 12.89 4.91 -1.42
N ARG A 293 12.08 5.69 -0.71
CA ARG A 293 12.30 6.07 0.67
C ARG A 293 11.07 5.78 1.51
N PHE A 294 11.31 5.40 2.73
CA PHE A 294 10.26 5.15 3.72
C PHE A 294 10.57 5.90 5.02
N GLY A 295 9.53 6.39 5.67
CA GLY A 295 9.61 7.00 6.98
C GLY A 295 8.38 6.69 7.82
N THR A 296 8.53 6.79 9.14
CA THR A 296 7.44 6.48 10.08
C THR A 296 7.32 7.53 11.18
N SER A 297 6.17 7.54 11.84
CA SER A 297 5.92 8.36 13.03
C SER A 297 5.49 7.47 14.21
N PRO A 298 5.90 7.83 15.44
CA PRO A 298 6.77 8.97 15.79
C PRO A 298 8.22 8.78 15.31
N GLY A 299 8.93 9.90 15.08
CA GLY A 299 10.29 9.90 14.50
C GLY A 299 11.33 9.08 15.26
N VAL A 300 11.07 8.74 16.55
CA VAL A 300 11.93 7.85 17.33
C VAL A 300 12.07 6.46 16.66
N TRP A 301 11.04 5.99 15.93
CA TRP A 301 11.13 4.72 15.20
C TRP A 301 12.11 4.81 14.02
N ASN A 302 12.17 5.94 13.33
CA ASN A 302 13.18 6.15 12.29
C ASN A 302 14.59 6.06 12.89
N GLY A 303 14.80 6.69 14.05
CA GLY A 303 16.07 6.60 14.80
C GLY A 303 16.41 5.15 15.22
N ALA A 304 15.42 4.41 15.69
CA ALA A 304 15.59 3.00 16.06
C ALA A 304 15.97 2.14 14.83
N MET A 305 15.31 2.34 13.68
CA MET A 305 15.65 1.64 12.44
C MET A 305 17.06 1.97 11.95
N VAL A 306 17.48 3.24 12.03
CA VAL A 306 18.85 3.66 11.72
C VAL A 306 19.85 2.98 12.67
N ALA A 307 19.56 2.90 13.97
CA ALA A 307 20.40 2.23 14.93
C ALA A 307 20.50 0.72 14.65
N ILE A 308 19.38 0.05 14.39
CA ILE A 308 19.32 -1.37 14.03
C ILE A 308 20.17 -1.63 12.79
N ALA A 309 19.99 -0.86 11.72
CA ALA A 309 20.72 -1.01 10.46
C ALA A 309 22.25 -0.81 10.58
N ASN A 310 22.70 -0.03 11.56
CA ASN A 310 24.13 0.27 11.72
C ASN A 310 24.82 -0.50 12.86
N LEU A 311 24.10 -0.94 13.88
CA LEU A 311 24.68 -1.53 15.10
C LEU A 311 24.47 -3.04 15.19
N VAL A 312 23.40 -3.57 14.55
CA VAL A 312 23.13 -5.01 14.60
C VAL A 312 23.92 -5.73 13.50
N PRO A 313 24.59 -6.85 13.81
CA PRO A 313 25.32 -7.64 12.80
C PRO A 313 24.42 -8.06 11.64
N LYS A 314 24.92 -7.92 10.41
CA LYS A 314 24.19 -8.26 9.18
C LYS A 314 23.67 -9.70 9.20
N SER A 315 24.45 -10.66 9.69
CA SER A 315 24.05 -12.07 9.83
C SER A 315 22.81 -12.27 10.71
N LEU A 316 22.63 -11.42 11.71
CA LEU A 316 21.44 -11.47 12.58
C LEU A 316 20.24 -10.80 11.89
N LEU A 317 20.45 -9.66 11.21
CA LEU A 317 19.40 -8.98 10.44
C LEU A 317 18.88 -9.81 9.26
N GLU A 318 19.69 -10.70 8.72
CA GLU A 318 19.33 -11.61 7.64
C GLU A 318 18.57 -12.86 8.13
N ASN A 319 18.54 -13.10 9.43
CA ASN A 319 17.86 -14.26 10.02
C ASN A 319 16.37 -13.96 10.27
N GLN A 320 15.49 -14.62 9.52
CA GLN A 320 14.04 -14.46 9.63
C GLN A 320 13.50 -14.76 11.03
N ASP A 321 13.99 -15.81 11.69
CA ASP A 321 13.50 -16.22 13.02
C ASP A 321 13.91 -15.19 14.08
N ALA A 322 15.14 -14.67 14.01
CA ALA A 322 15.61 -13.60 14.87
C ALA A 322 14.80 -12.31 14.70
N MET A 323 14.52 -11.91 13.45
CA MET A 323 13.71 -10.71 13.17
C MET A 323 12.25 -10.90 13.57
N LYS A 324 11.72 -12.11 13.44
CA LYS A 324 10.39 -12.46 13.95
C LYS A 324 10.33 -12.38 15.47
N ALA A 325 11.31 -12.92 16.18
CA ALA A 325 11.39 -12.84 17.63
C ALA A 325 11.50 -11.39 18.10
N LEU A 326 12.33 -10.55 17.42
CA LEU A 326 12.43 -9.13 17.71
C LEU A 326 11.09 -8.41 17.49
N ALA A 327 10.37 -8.76 16.41
CA ALA A 327 9.05 -8.21 16.11
C ALA A 327 8.01 -8.59 17.18
N GLU A 328 8.02 -9.84 17.64
CA GLU A 328 7.14 -10.32 18.72
C GLU A 328 7.44 -9.60 20.04
N PHE A 329 8.71 -9.40 20.37
CA PHE A 329 9.16 -8.68 21.56
C PHE A 329 8.76 -7.19 21.52
N SER A 330 8.94 -6.53 20.38
CA SER A 330 8.67 -5.08 20.24
C SER A 330 7.18 -4.75 20.00
N ALA A 331 6.38 -5.72 19.55
CA ALA A 331 4.98 -5.50 19.19
C ALA A 331 4.11 -4.85 20.31
N PRO A 332 4.23 -5.22 21.61
CA PRO A 332 3.47 -4.56 22.67
C PRO A 332 3.81 -3.06 22.78
N ILE A 333 5.09 -2.70 22.65
CA ILE A 333 5.57 -1.30 22.71
C ILE A 333 5.00 -0.52 21.53
N VAL A 334 5.10 -1.08 20.31
CA VAL A 334 4.57 -0.47 19.10
C VAL A 334 3.07 -0.21 19.22
N ARG A 335 2.30 -1.20 19.69
CA ARG A 335 0.83 -1.05 19.87
C ARG A 335 0.46 0.03 20.88
N SER A 336 1.23 0.17 21.96
CA SER A 336 0.99 1.23 22.94
C SER A 336 1.21 2.62 22.36
N VAL A 337 2.22 2.80 21.52
CA VAL A 337 2.48 4.06 20.81
C VAL A 337 1.42 4.33 19.75
N ASP A 338 1.01 3.31 18.99
CA ASP A 338 -0.01 3.42 17.95
C ASP A 338 -1.35 3.94 18.46
N SER A 339 -1.74 3.52 19.68
CA SER A 339 -2.99 3.98 20.31
C SER A 339 -3.03 5.50 20.56
N ILE A 340 -1.86 6.16 20.60
CA ILE A 340 -1.72 7.59 20.85
C ILE A 340 -1.56 8.37 19.53
N VAL A 341 -0.82 7.82 18.58
CA VAL A 341 -0.41 8.53 17.34
C VAL A 341 -1.49 8.48 16.27
N GLY A 342 -2.39 7.49 16.33
CA GLY A 342 -3.36 7.21 15.26
C GLY A 342 -2.71 6.57 14.04
N GLU A 343 -3.49 6.37 12.97
CA GLU A 343 -3.05 5.72 11.75
C GLU A 343 -3.09 6.67 10.56
N THR A 344 -2.07 6.63 9.73
CA THR A 344 -2.06 7.29 8.42
C THR A 344 -1.00 6.64 7.57
N THR A 345 -1.30 6.37 6.30
CA THR A 345 -0.31 6.00 5.29
C THR A 345 -0.36 7.00 4.15
N SER A 346 0.81 7.37 3.63
CA SER A 346 0.90 8.34 2.55
C SER A 346 2.01 7.99 1.56
N ILE A 347 1.71 8.23 0.30
CA ILE A 347 2.62 8.06 -0.84
C ILE A 347 2.82 9.42 -1.49
N ARG A 348 4.06 9.73 -1.84
CA ARG A 348 4.42 10.80 -2.76
C ARG A 348 5.32 10.24 -3.85
N VAL A 349 4.85 10.30 -5.08
CA VAL A 349 5.63 9.98 -6.29
C VAL A 349 6.02 11.28 -6.96
N GLU A 350 7.32 11.45 -7.23
CA GLU A 350 7.86 12.63 -7.94
C GLU A 350 8.47 12.16 -9.25
N VAL A 351 8.07 12.78 -10.36
CA VAL A 351 8.58 12.50 -11.69
C VAL A 351 9.15 13.76 -12.30
N LYS A 352 10.30 13.64 -13.00
CA LYS A 352 10.88 14.72 -13.79
C LYS A 352 11.30 14.17 -15.16
N LEU A 353 11.00 14.93 -16.21
CA LEU A 353 11.52 14.70 -17.54
C LEU A 353 12.79 15.55 -17.77
N LYS A 354 13.58 15.15 -18.75
CA LYS A 354 14.85 15.82 -19.09
C LYS A 354 14.66 17.26 -19.58
N ASP A 355 13.47 17.63 -20.08
CA ASP A 355 13.09 18.98 -20.45
C ASP A 355 12.93 19.93 -19.24
N GLY A 356 13.01 19.38 -18.01
CA GLY A 356 12.90 20.12 -16.76
C GLY A 356 11.49 20.12 -16.16
N LYS A 357 10.47 19.65 -16.88
CA LYS A 357 9.10 19.52 -16.34
C LYS A 357 9.06 18.53 -15.21
N GLN A 358 8.26 18.83 -14.17
CA GLN A 358 8.09 18.00 -12.98
C GLN A 358 6.61 17.87 -12.64
N ALA A 359 6.22 16.66 -12.21
CA ALA A 359 4.90 16.42 -11.65
C ALA A 359 4.97 15.50 -10.44
N VAL A 360 3.95 15.60 -9.59
CA VAL A 360 3.83 14.87 -8.34
C VAL A 360 2.47 14.20 -8.24
N GLY A 361 2.46 12.99 -7.71
CA GLY A 361 1.26 12.30 -7.25
C GLY A 361 1.28 12.16 -5.73
N LEU A 362 0.13 12.36 -5.09
CA LEU A 362 -0.09 12.13 -3.67
C LEU A 362 -1.25 11.16 -3.45
N TYR A 363 -1.05 10.25 -2.53
CA TYR A 363 -2.07 9.32 -2.06
C TYR A 363 -1.98 9.23 -0.54
N THR A 364 -3.07 9.49 0.19
CA THR A 364 -3.11 9.41 1.65
C THR A 364 -4.36 8.68 2.10
N HIS A 365 -4.19 7.69 2.98
CA HIS A 365 -5.29 6.90 3.52
C HIS A 365 -5.17 6.80 5.06
N PRO A 366 -6.29 6.89 5.82
CA PRO A 366 -6.26 6.89 7.28
C PRO A 366 -5.92 5.52 7.90
N ARG A 367 -6.03 4.41 7.17
CA ARG A 367 -5.83 3.05 7.69
C ARG A 367 -5.03 2.17 6.73
N LEU A 368 -3.84 1.73 7.17
CA LEU A 368 -2.91 0.99 6.32
C LEU A 368 -3.48 -0.36 5.83
N SER A 369 -3.98 -1.19 6.74
CA SER A 369 -4.45 -2.54 6.35
C SER A 369 -5.64 -2.52 5.39
N GLU A 370 -6.57 -1.57 5.58
CA GLU A 370 -7.72 -1.38 4.67
C GLU A 370 -7.26 -0.82 3.34
N CYS A 371 -6.35 0.13 3.36
CA CYS A 371 -5.75 0.69 2.15
C CYS A 371 -5.09 -0.39 1.28
N VAL A 372 -4.21 -1.22 1.87
CA VAL A 372 -3.59 -2.34 1.15
C VAL A 372 -4.66 -3.29 0.63
N GLY A 373 -5.68 -3.59 1.46
CA GLY A 373 -6.79 -4.46 1.07
C GLY A 373 -7.56 -3.93 -0.13
N THR A 374 -7.95 -2.67 -0.14
CA THR A 374 -8.69 -2.02 -1.24
C THR A 374 -7.85 -1.92 -2.51
N CYS A 375 -6.58 -1.51 -2.40
CA CYS A 375 -5.67 -1.46 -3.54
C CYS A 375 -5.46 -2.85 -4.16
N THR A 376 -5.21 -3.87 -3.34
CA THR A 376 -5.04 -5.25 -3.83
C THR A 376 -6.33 -5.79 -4.45
N ALA A 377 -7.50 -5.47 -3.87
CA ALA A 377 -8.78 -5.85 -4.45
C ALA A 377 -9.02 -5.19 -5.80
N ALA A 378 -8.58 -3.95 -6.01
CA ALA A 378 -8.68 -3.28 -7.31
C ALA A 378 -7.91 -4.04 -8.41
N PHE A 379 -6.68 -4.49 -8.13
CA PHE A 379 -5.94 -5.39 -9.03
C PHE A 379 -6.66 -6.73 -9.24
N ALA A 380 -7.14 -7.35 -8.16
CA ALA A 380 -7.85 -8.64 -8.23
C ALA A 380 -9.08 -8.57 -9.14
N LEU A 381 -9.88 -7.51 -9.03
CA LEU A 381 -11.05 -7.33 -9.88
C LEU A 381 -10.70 -7.06 -11.34
N ALA A 382 -9.67 -6.26 -11.60
CA ALA A 382 -9.16 -6.05 -12.96
C ALA A 382 -8.71 -7.39 -13.60
N MET A 383 -8.01 -8.23 -12.83
CA MET A 383 -7.62 -9.58 -13.30
C MET A 383 -8.82 -10.48 -13.54
N LEU A 384 -9.84 -10.47 -12.67
CA LEU A 384 -11.07 -11.24 -12.87
C LEU A 384 -11.83 -10.80 -14.12
N ARG A 385 -11.84 -9.50 -14.44
CA ARG A 385 -12.37 -8.97 -15.72
C ARG A 385 -11.56 -9.35 -16.95
N GLY A 386 -10.40 -10.03 -16.78
CA GLY A 386 -9.54 -10.45 -17.89
C GLY A 386 -8.69 -9.32 -18.47
N GLU A 387 -8.38 -8.30 -17.70
CA GLU A 387 -7.56 -7.16 -18.14
C GLU A 387 -6.07 -7.51 -18.23
N CYS A 388 -5.60 -8.49 -17.46
CA CYS A 388 -4.21 -8.93 -17.43
C CYS A 388 -3.95 -10.00 -18.51
N ALA A 389 -2.89 -9.83 -19.28
CA ALA A 389 -2.45 -10.82 -20.27
C ALA A 389 -1.73 -11.99 -19.60
N PRO A 390 -1.68 -13.20 -20.24
CA PRO A 390 -0.83 -14.30 -19.77
C PRO A 390 0.64 -13.89 -19.65
N GLY A 391 1.28 -14.30 -18.56
CA GLY A 391 2.64 -13.94 -18.19
C GLY A 391 2.74 -13.55 -16.73
N VAL A 392 3.92 -13.12 -16.27
CA VAL A 392 4.14 -12.54 -14.94
C VAL A 392 4.58 -11.09 -15.12
N TRP A 393 3.82 -10.15 -14.58
CA TRP A 393 3.97 -8.72 -14.83
C TRP A 393 4.19 -7.92 -13.55
N TYR A 394 4.96 -6.85 -13.66
CA TYR A 394 4.92 -5.76 -12.69
C TYR A 394 3.69 -4.88 -12.94
N PRO A 395 3.17 -4.15 -11.94
CA PRO A 395 1.96 -3.34 -12.09
C PRO A 395 2.00 -2.33 -13.23
N GLU A 396 3.17 -1.71 -13.48
CA GLU A 396 3.39 -0.68 -14.48
C GLU A 396 3.63 -1.21 -15.90
N GLU A 397 3.72 -2.53 -16.09
CA GLU A 397 3.81 -3.08 -17.44
C GLU A 397 2.45 -3.01 -18.13
N LYS A 398 2.45 -2.70 -19.43
CA LYS A 398 1.21 -2.50 -20.22
C LYS A 398 0.30 -3.73 -20.30
N GLU A 399 0.86 -4.92 -20.12
CA GLU A 399 0.18 -6.20 -20.12
C GLU A 399 -0.51 -6.51 -18.79
N ALA A 400 -0.15 -5.79 -17.71
CA ALA A 400 -0.67 -6.04 -16.36
C ALA A 400 -2.12 -5.56 -16.22
N ILE A 401 -2.38 -4.29 -16.51
CA ILE A 401 -3.72 -3.68 -16.35
C ILE A 401 -4.02 -2.77 -17.54
N ARG A 402 -5.16 -3.02 -18.20
CA ARG A 402 -5.62 -2.21 -19.34
C ARG A 402 -6.36 -0.96 -18.90
N ASP A 403 -7.31 -1.09 -17.96
CA ASP A 403 -8.13 0.01 -17.46
C ASP A 403 -7.62 0.50 -16.09
N ARG A 404 -6.51 1.27 -16.13
CA ARG A 404 -5.94 1.88 -14.93
C ARG A 404 -6.87 2.89 -14.27
N LYS A 405 -7.74 3.55 -15.07
CA LYS A 405 -8.69 4.53 -14.53
C LYS A 405 -9.69 3.87 -13.59
N ALA A 406 -10.29 2.76 -14.02
CA ALA A 406 -11.19 1.98 -13.18
C ALA A 406 -10.49 1.44 -11.93
N LEU A 407 -9.22 1.01 -12.06
CA LEU A 407 -8.42 0.57 -10.91
C LEU A 407 -8.19 1.72 -9.91
N PHE A 408 -7.83 2.92 -10.36
CA PHE A 408 -7.65 4.08 -9.48
C PHE A 408 -8.96 4.51 -8.81
N GLU A 409 -10.09 4.46 -9.51
CA GLU A 409 -11.40 4.78 -8.91
C GLU A 409 -11.68 3.89 -7.69
N MET A 410 -11.37 2.61 -7.76
CA MET A 410 -11.50 1.70 -6.64
C MET A 410 -10.39 1.92 -5.60
N ALA A 411 -9.14 2.04 -6.02
CA ALA A 411 -7.99 2.18 -5.12
C ALA A 411 -8.05 3.45 -4.26
N LYS A 412 -8.71 4.52 -4.72
CA LYS A 412 -8.90 5.77 -3.96
C LYS A 412 -10.05 5.71 -2.96
N GLU A 413 -10.81 4.63 -2.89
CA GLU A 413 -11.91 4.49 -1.92
C GLU A 413 -11.37 4.61 -0.48
N GLY A 414 -11.96 5.49 0.31
CA GLY A 414 -11.55 5.76 1.70
C GLY A 414 -10.29 6.62 1.86
N THR A 415 -9.69 7.11 0.77
CA THR A 415 -8.56 8.05 0.84
C THR A 415 -8.99 9.41 1.39
N SER A 416 -8.10 10.05 2.14
CA SER A 416 -8.25 11.45 2.54
C SER A 416 -7.65 12.42 1.52
N LEU A 417 -6.76 11.92 0.66
CA LEU A 417 -6.13 12.69 -0.43
C LEU A 417 -5.73 11.74 -1.56
N PHE A 418 -6.12 12.06 -2.79
CA PHE A 418 -5.63 11.42 -4.00
C PHE A 418 -5.48 12.48 -5.09
N LEU A 419 -4.24 12.71 -5.51
CA LEU A 419 -3.87 13.68 -6.55
C LEU A 419 -2.85 13.05 -7.49
N LEU A 420 -3.00 13.29 -8.78
CA LEU A 420 -2.02 12.93 -9.82
C LEU A 420 -1.71 14.17 -10.67
N ASN A 421 -0.56 14.17 -11.31
CA ASN A 421 -0.14 15.19 -12.29
C ASN A 421 -0.18 16.63 -11.76
N GLN A 422 0.17 16.83 -10.49
CA GLN A 422 0.23 18.15 -9.89
C GLN A 422 1.63 18.76 -10.00
N ALA A 423 1.72 20.06 -10.21
CA ALA A 423 2.99 20.75 -10.06
C ALA A 423 3.44 20.69 -8.58
N PRO A 424 4.75 20.48 -8.29
CA PRO A 424 5.23 20.28 -6.92
C PRO A 424 4.78 21.37 -5.93
N TRP A 425 4.80 22.62 -6.33
CA TRP A 425 4.41 23.77 -5.50
C TRP A 425 2.92 23.83 -5.16
N MET A 426 2.05 23.13 -5.91
CA MET A 426 0.60 23.07 -5.64
C MET A 426 0.23 22.16 -4.48
N VAL A 427 1.08 21.19 -4.18
CA VAL A 427 0.82 20.15 -3.17
C VAL A 427 1.57 20.37 -1.87
N GLU A 428 2.52 21.31 -1.82
CA GLU A 428 3.28 21.62 -0.62
C GLU A 428 2.39 22.24 0.45
N SER A 429 2.59 21.79 1.70
CA SER A 429 1.92 22.35 2.87
C SER A 429 2.38 23.80 3.07
N LYS A 430 1.43 24.72 3.19
CA LYS A 430 1.77 26.10 3.55
C LYS A 430 2.28 26.13 4.99
N PRO A 431 3.35 26.90 5.28
CA PRO A 431 3.80 27.13 6.64
C PRO A 431 2.64 27.66 7.50
N VAL A 432 2.42 27.07 8.67
CA VAL A 432 1.42 27.55 9.61
C VAL A 432 2.01 28.76 10.32
N ASN A 433 1.39 29.93 10.17
CA ASN A 433 1.76 31.12 10.89
C ASN A 433 1.28 31.01 12.35
N LEU A 434 2.22 30.89 13.29
CA LEU A 434 1.96 30.79 14.73
C LEU A 434 1.76 32.17 15.38
N GLY A 435 1.78 33.27 14.62
CA GLY A 435 1.80 34.64 15.12
C GLY A 435 3.24 35.13 15.39
N PHE A 436 3.37 36.44 15.63
CA PHE A 436 4.67 37.11 15.90
C PHE A 436 5.78 36.85 14.87
N GLY A 437 5.42 36.53 13.62
CA GLY A 437 6.40 36.19 12.57
C GLY A 437 7.03 34.80 12.69
N LEU A 438 6.51 33.93 13.55
CA LEU A 438 6.95 32.53 13.69
C LEU A 438 6.11 31.67 12.74
N TYR A 439 6.79 30.78 12.01
CA TYR A 439 6.19 29.82 11.10
C TYR A 439 6.58 28.41 11.49
N TRP A 440 5.59 27.52 11.56
CA TRP A 440 5.82 26.09 11.67
C TRP A 440 5.86 25.51 10.25
N THR A 441 6.99 24.89 9.87
CA THR A 441 7.20 24.28 8.53
C THR A 441 7.23 22.78 8.63
#